data_d836ce66610b75f9d6e4b72cc1676526
#
_entry.id   d836ce66610b75f9d6e4b72cc1676526
#
_cell.length_a   1.000
_cell.length_b   1.000
_cell.length_c   1.000
_cell.angle_alpha   90.00
_cell.angle_beta   90.00
_cell.angle_gamma   90.00
#
_symmetry.space_group_name_H-M   'P 1'
#
loop_
_entity.id
_entity.type
_entity.pdbx_description
1 polymer ?
#
loop_
_entity_poly.entity_id
_entity_poly.type
_entity_poly.pdbx_seq_one_letter_code
_entity_poly.pdbx_strand_id
1 'polypeptide(L)'
;MSTAILHAPISNAADDAEILGVIQNLRQAHLDKNVALFAAQFTPNAAIYNLAPPLVHRGVDIQEKQTWFDSWATPIEIDSRDFMITLSGDFAFCHGYMRMRGTKKGADFAVDFWMRETLCLERIGGGWKIVHEHTSVPFYMDGTLRPAFDLLP
;
A
#
# COMPACT_ATOMS: atom_id res chain seq x y z
N MET A 1 -14.80 -7.17 -7.98
CA MET A 1 -14.59 -8.39 -7.18
C MET A 1 -14.59 -8.02 -5.71
N SER A 2 -15.41 -8.69 -4.89
CA SER A 2 -15.54 -8.39 -3.45
C SER A 2 -14.27 -8.82 -2.74
N THR A 3 -13.59 -7.88 -2.10
CA THR A 3 -12.45 -8.17 -1.21
C THR A 3 -13.02 -8.79 0.07
N ALA A 4 -12.81 -10.07 0.28
CA ALA A 4 -13.13 -10.70 1.55
C ALA A 4 -12.14 -10.18 2.60
N ILE A 5 -12.65 -9.45 3.58
CA ILE A 5 -11.88 -8.98 4.74
C ILE A 5 -12.17 -9.96 5.87
N LEU A 6 -11.12 -10.64 6.32
CA LEU A 6 -11.19 -11.54 7.48
C LEU A 6 -10.83 -10.73 8.73
N HIS A 7 -11.71 -10.74 9.73
CA HIS A 7 -11.50 -10.04 10.99
C HIS A 7 -11.00 -10.98 12.08
N ALA A 8 -10.02 -10.54 12.86
CA ALA A 8 -9.68 -11.14 14.14
C ALA A 8 -10.76 -10.74 15.20
N PRO A 9 -11.00 -11.54 16.25
CA PRO A 9 -12.19 -11.46 17.11
C PRO A 9 -12.30 -10.24 18.05
N ILE A 10 -11.50 -9.20 17.90
CA ILE A 10 -11.58 -7.96 18.68
C ILE A 10 -11.60 -6.79 17.71
N SER A 11 -12.65 -6.69 16.90
CA SER A 11 -12.81 -5.54 16.02
C SER A 11 -13.82 -4.55 16.60
N ASN A 12 -13.49 -3.27 16.59
CA ASN A 12 -14.43 -2.18 16.72
C ASN A 12 -14.87 -1.80 15.32
N ALA A 13 -16.13 -2.03 14.95
CA ALA A 13 -16.63 -1.80 13.60
C ALA A 13 -16.41 -0.36 13.09
N ALA A 14 -16.39 0.63 13.99
CA ALA A 14 -16.10 2.02 13.65
C ALA A 14 -14.62 2.21 13.26
N ASP A 15 -13.70 1.63 14.02
CA ASP A 15 -12.26 1.70 13.73
C ASP A 15 -11.90 0.94 12.45
N ASP A 16 -12.50 -0.23 12.25
CA ASP A 16 -12.32 -0.98 11.00
C ASP A 16 -12.75 -0.14 9.78
N ALA A 17 -13.90 0.54 9.87
CA ALA A 17 -14.40 1.39 8.81
C ALA A 17 -13.47 2.59 8.53
N GLU A 18 -12.91 3.21 9.55
CA GLU A 18 -11.95 4.32 9.40
C GLU A 18 -10.64 3.84 8.77
N ILE A 19 -10.10 2.70 9.21
CA ILE A 19 -8.88 2.10 8.64
C ILE A 19 -9.10 1.71 7.18
N LEU A 20 -10.25 1.12 6.86
CA LEU A 20 -10.63 0.85 5.48
C LEU A 20 -10.73 2.13 4.64
N GLY A 21 -11.19 3.23 5.23
CA GLY A 21 -11.19 4.55 4.62
C GLY A 21 -9.77 5.02 4.26
N VAL A 22 -8.79 4.83 5.13
CA VAL A 22 -7.37 5.12 4.85
C VAL A 22 -6.89 4.33 3.64
N ILE A 23 -7.18 3.02 3.60
CA ILE A 23 -6.78 2.14 2.49
C ILE A 23 -7.46 2.54 1.18
N GLN A 24 -8.75 2.89 1.23
CA GLN A 24 -9.50 3.38 0.06
C GLN A 24 -8.91 4.70 -0.46
N ASN A 25 -8.52 5.62 0.43
CA ASN A 25 -7.87 6.86 0.06
C ASN A 25 -6.51 6.63 -0.62
N LEU A 26 -5.72 5.65 -0.15
CA LEU A 26 -4.48 5.27 -0.84
C LEU A 26 -4.73 4.76 -2.26
N ARG A 27 -5.75 3.92 -2.45
CA ARG A 27 -6.14 3.43 -3.79
C ARG A 27 -6.60 4.56 -4.69
N GLN A 28 -7.46 5.44 -4.17
CA GLN A 28 -7.96 6.58 -4.93
C GLN A 28 -6.83 7.54 -5.30
N ALA A 29 -5.89 7.77 -4.37
CA ALA A 29 -4.71 8.59 -4.63
C ALA A 29 -3.85 8.05 -5.79
N HIS A 30 -3.74 6.74 -5.93
CA HIS A 30 -3.04 6.11 -7.06
C HIS A 30 -3.82 6.24 -8.38
N LEU A 31 -5.14 6.02 -8.35
CA LEU A 31 -5.99 6.20 -9.52
C LEU A 31 -5.93 7.63 -10.06
N ASP A 32 -6.03 8.61 -9.18
CA ASP A 32 -6.06 10.03 -9.52
C ASP A 32 -4.67 10.66 -9.60
N LYS A 33 -3.61 9.92 -9.25
CA LYS A 33 -2.23 10.43 -9.13
C LYS A 33 -2.16 11.65 -8.19
N ASN A 34 -2.94 11.59 -7.11
CA ASN A 34 -3.10 12.69 -6.14
C ASN A 34 -2.13 12.49 -4.97
N VAL A 35 -0.98 13.14 -5.04
CA VAL A 35 0.07 13.02 -4.02
C VAL A 35 -0.36 13.60 -2.67
N ALA A 36 -1.18 14.65 -2.65
CA ALA A 36 -1.66 15.25 -1.42
C ALA A 36 -2.59 14.29 -0.65
N LEU A 37 -3.51 13.62 -1.36
CA LEU A 37 -4.37 12.59 -0.77
C LEU A 37 -3.55 11.40 -0.27
N PHE A 38 -2.53 10.97 -1.02
CA PHE A 38 -1.62 9.90 -0.61
C PHE A 38 -0.88 10.26 0.69
N ALA A 39 -0.19 11.40 0.70
CA ALA A 39 0.62 11.83 1.83
C ALA A 39 -0.21 12.08 3.10
N ALA A 40 -1.46 12.51 2.96
CA ALA A 40 -2.36 12.74 4.07
C ALA A 40 -2.69 11.48 4.89
N GLN A 41 -2.44 10.28 4.34
CA GLN A 41 -2.67 9.02 5.06
C GLN A 41 -1.51 8.66 6.01
N PHE A 42 -0.35 9.26 5.86
CA PHE A 42 0.87 8.94 6.59
C PHE A 42 1.19 9.98 7.67
N THR A 43 1.90 9.52 8.70
CA THR A 43 2.58 10.44 9.62
C THR A 43 3.82 11.03 8.98
N PRO A 44 4.28 12.23 9.44
CA PRO A 44 5.47 12.88 8.85
C PRO A 44 6.75 12.03 8.88
N ASN A 45 6.87 11.10 9.85
CA ASN A 45 8.05 10.26 10.04
C ASN A 45 7.78 8.77 9.79
N ALA A 46 6.70 8.44 9.07
CA ALA A 46 6.37 7.05 8.78
C ALA A 46 7.57 6.31 8.17
N ALA A 47 7.83 5.09 8.64
CA ALA A 47 8.86 4.25 8.06
C ALA A 47 8.27 3.50 6.86
N ILE A 48 8.71 3.82 5.64
CA ILE A 48 8.16 3.27 4.41
C ILE A 48 9.23 2.43 3.71
N TYR A 49 8.95 1.12 3.55
CA TYR A 49 9.80 0.15 2.87
C TYR A 49 9.15 -0.23 1.53
N ASN A 50 9.61 0.45 0.48
CA ASN A 50 9.14 0.23 -0.88
C ASN A 50 9.90 -0.89 -1.59
N LEU A 51 9.39 -1.35 -2.75
CA LEU A 51 10.10 -2.27 -3.63
C LEU A 51 11.37 -1.65 -4.23
N ALA A 52 11.36 -0.34 -4.46
CA ALA A 52 12.49 0.39 -5.02
C ALA A 52 13.39 0.99 -3.92
N PRO A 53 14.68 1.22 -4.21
CA PRO A 53 15.55 1.99 -3.31
C PRO A 53 14.98 3.37 -2.96
N PRO A 54 15.38 3.93 -1.80
CA PRO A 54 16.32 3.41 -0.82
C PRO A 54 15.73 2.32 0.09
N LEU A 55 16.50 1.78 1.04
CA LEU A 55 15.98 0.78 2.00
C LEU A 55 14.84 1.31 2.88
N VAL A 56 14.79 2.61 3.12
CA VAL A 56 13.75 3.27 3.93
C VAL A 56 13.55 4.70 3.50
N HIS A 57 12.28 5.11 3.37
CA HIS A 57 11.87 6.51 3.38
C HIS A 57 11.35 6.88 4.77
N ARG A 58 11.57 8.13 5.18
CA ARG A 58 11.02 8.71 6.40
C ARG A 58 9.98 9.76 6.03
N GLY A 59 8.71 9.39 6.16
CA GLY A 59 7.59 10.14 5.62
C GLY A 59 7.48 10.03 4.09
N VAL A 60 6.50 10.72 3.53
CA VAL A 60 6.28 10.78 2.09
C VAL A 60 7.03 11.97 1.49
N ASP A 61 8.00 11.71 0.62
CA ASP A 61 8.58 12.75 -0.22
C ASP A 61 7.57 13.11 -1.34
N ILE A 62 6.99 14.30 -1.22
CA ILE A 62 5.92 14.77 -2.12
C ILE A 62 6.43 14.88 -3.56
N GLN A 63 7.65 15.40 -3.76
CA GLN A 63 8.18 15.63 -5.10
C GLN A 63 8.58 14.30 -5.77
N GLU A 64 9.21 13.40 -5.02
CA GLU A 64 9.54 12.07 -5.51
C GLU A 64 8.28 11.28 -5.87
N LYS A 65 7.28 11.28 -4.98
CA LYS A 65 6.00 10.58 -5.22
C LYS A 65 5.24 11.17 -6.41
N GLN A 66 5.23 12.50 -6.57
CA GLN A 66 4.61 13.15 -7.74
C GLN A 66 5.35 12.75 -9.01
N THR A 67 6.67 12.79 -9.03
CA THR A 67 7.50 12.36 -10.16
C THR A 67 7.20 10.89 -10.53
N TRP A 68 7.05 10.03 -9.53
CA TRP A 68 6.67 8.64 -9.76
C TRP A 68 5.25 8.52 -10.35
N PHE A 69 4.26 9.26 -9.83
CA PHE A 69 2.91 9.30 -10.40
C PHE A 69 2.93 9.78 -11.85
N ASP A 70 3.69 10.83 -12.15
CA ASP A 70 3.80 11.41 -13.48
C ASP A 70 4.48 10.49 -14.49
N SER A 71 5.23 9.50 -14.03
CA SER A 71 5.88 8.50 -14.88
C SER A 71 4.90 7.46 -15.47
N TRP A 72 3.65 7.44 -15.03
CA TRP A 72 2.61 6.51 -15.51
C TRP A 72 1.75 7.15 -16.60
N ALA A 73 1.58 6.43 -17.70
CA ALA A 73 0.70 6.84 -18.80
C ALA A 73 -0.79 6.64 -18.46
N THR A 74 -1.09 5.56 -17.72
CA THR A 74 -2.46 5.24 -17.27
C THR A 74 -2.67 5.58 -15.80
N PRO A 75 -3.92 5.59 -15.29
CA PRO A 75 -4.16 5.45 -13.86
C PRO A 75 -3.45 4.22 -13.29
N ILE A 76 -3.12 4.28 -12.01
CA ILE A 76 -2.51 3.15 -11.30
C ILE A 76 -3.61 2.48 -10.49
N GLU A 77 -4.00 1.30 -10.92
CA GLU A 77 -5.04 0.55 -10.22
C GLU A 77 -4.42 -0.28 -9.10
N ILE A 78 -4.97 -0.14 -7.91
CA ILE A 78 -4.58 -0.90 -6.72
C ILE A 78 -5.76 -1.73 -6.24
N ASP A 79 -5.59 -3.05 -6.21
CA ASP A 79 -6.53 -3.99 -5.60
C ASP A 79 -5.90 -4.62 -4.36
N SER A 80 -6.73 -5.07 -3.40
CA SER A 80 -6.25 -5.86 -2.26
C SER A 80 -6.98 -7.18 -2.18
N ARG A 81 -6.30 -8.20 -1.64
CA ARG A 81 -6.85 -9.52 -1.40
C ARG A 81 -6.38 -10.05 -0.05
N ASP A 82 -7.25 -10.80 0.63
CA ASP A 82 -6.99 -11.42 1.93
C ASP A 82 -6.41 -10.42 2.95
N PHE A 83 -7.00 -9.21 2.96
CA PHE A 83 -6.56 -8.13 3.81
C PHE A 83 -7.15 -8.29 5.20
N MET A 84 -6.27 -8.37 6.21
CA MET A 84 -6.63 -8.56 7.61
C MET A 84 -6.30 -7.31 8.41
N ILE A 85 -7.17 -6.95 9.34
CA ILE A 85 -7.01 -5.86 10.30
C ILE A 85 -6.99 -6.45 11.70
N THR A 86 -5.97 -6.12 12.49
CA THR A 86 -5.86 -6.46 13.90
C THR A 86 -5.72 -5.18 14.71
N LEU A 87 -6.64 -4.96 15.65
CA LEU A 87 -6.68 -3.77 16.50
C LEU A 87 -6.15 -4.05 17.90
N SER A 88 -5.42 -3.10 18.46
CA SER A 88 -4.98 -3.10 19.86
C SER A 88 -4.96 -1.67 20.39
N GLY A 89 -6.07 -1.22 20.99
CA GLY A 89 -6.23 0.17 21.45
C GLY A 89 -6.12 1.16 20.28
N ASP A 90 -5.19 2.09 20.40
CA ASP A 90 -4.93 3.13 19.38
C ASP A 90 -3.91 2.70 18.31
N PHE A 91 -3.65 1.39 18.21
CA PHE A 91 -2.74 0.81 17.23
C PHE A 91 -3.46 -0.25 16.37
N ALA A 92 -3.17 -0.25 15.08
CA ALA A 92 -3.64 -1.27 14.14
C ALA A 92 -2.48 -1.88 13.35
N PHE A 93 -2.55 -3.20 13.19
CA PHE A 93 -1.67 -3.96 12.32
C PHE A 93 -2.51 -4.57 11.19
N CYS A 94 -2.15 -4.25 9.96
CA CYS A 94 -2.86 -4.73 8.78
C CYS A 94 -1.88 -5.43 7.85
N HIS A 95 -2.33 -6.51 7.22
CA HIS A 95 -1.53 -7.18 6.20
C HIS A 95 -2.40 -7.88 5.17
N GLY A 96 -1.85 -8.12 4.00
CA GLY A 96 -2.54 -8.81 2.91
C GLY A 96 -1.73 -8.78 1.63
N TYR A 97 -2.43 -9.01 0.52
CA TYR A 97 -1.86 -8.90 -0.81
C TYR A 97 -2.37 -7.65 -1.50
N MET A 98 -1.49 -6.97 -2.19
CA MET A 98 -1.79 -5.81 -3.02
C MET A 98 -1.43 -6.12 -4.47
N ARG A 99 -2.34 -5.85 -5.41
CA ARG A 99 -2.07 -5.90 -6.85
C ARG A 99 -1.92 -4.49 -7.38
N MET A 100 -0.90 -4.27 -8.16
CA MET A 100 -0.69 -3.00 -8.86
C MET A 100 -0.75 -3.22 -10.36
N ARG A 101 -1.56 -2.40 -11.05
CA ARG A 101 -1.72 -2.43 -12.50
C ARG A 101 -1.61 -1.04 -13.11
N GLY A 102 -0.99 -0.97 -14.27
CA GLY A 102 -0.88 0.26 -15.05
C GLY A 102 0.21 0.18 -16.09
N THR A 103 0.33 1.22 -16.91
CA THR A 103 1.36 1.30 -17.95
C THR A 103 2.24 2.53 -17.72
N LYS A 104 3.53 2.34 -17.70
CA LYS A 104 4.52 3.41 -17.64
C LYS A 104 4.59 4.18 -18.95
N LYS A 105 4.88 5.48 -18.91
CA LYS A 105 5.16 6.27 -20.11
C LYS A 105 6.34 5.67 -20.88
N GLY A 106 6.17 5.46 -22.17
CA GLY A 106 7.21 4.88 -23.03
C GLY A 106 7.38 3.37 -22.92
N ALA A 107 6.59 2.67 -22.09
CA ALA A 107 6.57 1.22 -22.06
C ALA A 107 5.55 0.65 -23.03
N ASP A 108 5.87 -0.48 -23.65
CA ASP A 108 5.01 -1.25 -24.55
C ASP A 108 4.28 -2.41 -23.85
N PHE A 109 4.46 -2.54 -22.54
CA PHE A 109 3.82 -3.55 -21.71
C PHE A 109 3.16 -2.92 -20.47
N ALA A 110 2.12 -3.56 -19.97
CA ALA A 110 1.48 -3.20 -18.71
C ALA A 110 2.23 -3.84 -17.52
N VAL A 111 2.40 -3.05 -16.45
CA VAL A 111 2.75 -3.58 -15.14
C VAL A 111 1.50 -4.23 -14.54
N ASP A 112 1.61 -5.47 -14.09
CA ASP A 112 0.51 -6.20 -13.44
C ASP A 112 1.10 -7.32 -12.58
N PHE A 113 1.16 -7.10 -11.26
CA PHE A 113 1.67 -8.12 -10.34
C PHE A 113 1.13 -7.95 -8.93
N TRP A 114 1.22 -9.03 -8.15
CA TRP A 114 0.88 -9.07 -6.74
C TRP A 114 2.12 -8.90 -5.87
N MET A 115 1.96 -8.21 -4.75
CA MET A 115 2.98 -8.04 -3.72
C MET A 115 2.36 -8.25 -2.34
N ARG A 116 3.20 -8.43 -1.34
CA ARG A 116 2.79 -8.45 0.05
C ARG A 116 2.79 -7.02 0.58
N GLU A 117 1.78 -6.70 1.37
CA GLU A 117 1.63 -5.41 2.02
C GLU A 117 1.43 -5.58 3.51
N THR A 118 2.11 -4.76 4.29
CA THR A 118 1.89 -4.59 5.73
C THR A 118 1.76 -3.11 6.03
N LEU A 119 0.72 -2.75 6.77
CA LEU A 119 0.48 -1.40 7.26
C LEU A 119 0.36 -1.44 8.78
N CYS A 120 1.09 -0.56 9.46
CA CYS A 120 0.86 -0.27 10.86
C CYS A 120 0.29 1.15 10.97
N LEU A 121 -0.81 1.29 11.71
CA LEU A 121 -1.48 2.56 11.88
C LEU A 121 -1.58 2.91 13.38
N GLU A 122 -1.56 4.20 13.65
CA GLU A 122 -1.85 4.75 14.98
C GLU A 122 -2.99 5.74 14.89
N ARG A 123 -3.79 5.81 15.96
CA ARG A 123 -4.81 6.86 16.13
C ARG A 123 -4.13 8.14 16.60
N ILE A 124 -4.15 9.16 15.76
CA ILE A 124 -3.53 10.45 16.02
C ILE A 124 -4.54 11.57 15.73
N GLY A 125 -4.79 12.43 16.72
CA GLY A 125 -5.72 13.54 16.55
C GLY A 125 -7.16 13.13 16.21
N GLY A 126 -7.58 11.94 16.68
CA GLY A 126 -8.93 11.41 16.43
C GLY A 126 -9.11 10.66 15.12
N GLY A 127 -8.05 10.47 14.32
CA GLY A 127 -8.08 9.71 13.06
C GLY A 127 -6.91 8.73 12.96
N TRP A 128 -7.04 7.74 12.08
CA TRP A 128 -5.99 6.75 11.84
C TRP A 128 -4.98 7.24 10.82
N LYS A 129 -3.67 7.08 11.11
CA LYS A 129 -2.55 7.41 10.24
C LYS A 129 -1.57 6.27 10.13
N ILE A 130 -1.01 6.05 8.96
CA ILE A 130 0.02 5.04 8.72
C ILE A 130 1.34 5.54 9.32
N VAL A 131 1.91 4.74 10.22
CA VAL A 131 3.23 4.95 10.82
C VAL A 131 4.29 4.04 10.19
N HIS A 132 3.87 2.95 9.56
CA HIS A 132 4.74 2.05 8.83
C HIS A 132 4.02 1.40 7.66
N GLU A 133 4.70 1.32 6.54
CA GLU A 133 4.31 0.56 5.36
C GLU A 133 5.47 -0.31 4.91
N HIS A 134 5.18 -1.56 4.55
CA HIS A 134 6.14 -2.46 3.93
C HIS A 134 5.49 -3.19 2.77
N THR A 135 6.03 -3.00 1.58
CA THR A 135 5.68 -3.77 0.40
C THR A 135 6.85 -4.64 -0.04
N SER A 136 6.59 -5.86 -0.44
CA SER A 136 7.63 -6.79 -0.89
C SER A 136 7.11 -7.82 -1.88
N VAL A 137 8.01 -8.30 -2.73
CA VAL A 137 7.82 -9.51 -3.53
C VAL A 137 8.90 -10.53 -3.17
N PRO A 138 8.62 -11.84 -3.19
CA PRO A 138 9.66 -12.83 -3.00
C PRO A 138 10.60 -12.85 -4.20
N PHE A 139 11.83 -13.30 -3.97
CA PHE A 139 12.77 -13.65 -5.02
C PHE A 139 12.78 -15.15 -5.24
N TYR A 140 12.97 -15.61 -6.47
CA TYR A 140 13.26 -17.01 -6.76
C TYR A 140 14.66 -17.37 -6.23
N MET A 141 14.71 -18.37 -5.33
CA MET A 141 15.94 -18.85 -4.70
C MET A 141 16.57 -20.01 -5.50
N ASP A 142 16.40 -19.97 -6.82
CA ASP A 142 16.91 -20.94 -7.80
C ASP A 142 18.28 -20.54 -8.40
N GLY A 143 18.94 -19.55 -7.80
CA GLY A 143 20.19 -18.98 -8.28
C GLY A 143 20.02 -17.77 -9.21
N THR A 144 18.82 -17.50 -9.71
CA THR A 144 18.55 -16.32 -10.57
C THR A 144 18.34 -15.04 -9.80
N LEU A 145 17.81 -15.15 -8.55
CA LEU A 145 17.40 -14.02 -7.69
C LEU A 145 16.42 -13.06 -8.38
N ARG A 146 15.63 -13.54 -9.34
CA ARG A 146 14.62 -12.73 -10.02
C ARG A 146 13.44 -12.49 -9.11
N PRO A 147 12.82 -11.27 -9.13
CA PRO A 147 11.56 -11.03 -8.46
C PRO A 147 10.46 -11.94 -9.02
N ALA A 148 9.67 -12.53 -8.13
CA ALA A 148 8.59 -13.45 -8.49
C ALA A 148 7.28 -12.69 -8.77
N PHE A 149 7.22 -11.93 -9.86
CA PHE A 149 6.04 -11.15 -10.27
C PHE A 149 4.90 -11.99 -10.84
N ASP A 150 5.16 -13.24 -11.16
CA ASP A 150 4.21 -14.19 -11.75
C ASP A 150 3.39 -14.96 -10.70
N LEU A 151 3.67 -14.77 -9.42
CA LEU A 151 2.93 -15.43 -8.34
C LEU A 151 1.54 -14.79 -8.15
N LEU A 152 0.57 -15.64 -7.88
CA LEU A 152 -0.82 -15.27 -7.58
C LEU A 152 -1.17 -15.74 -6.17
N PRO A 153 -1.93 -14.92 -5.38
CA PRO A 153 -2.44 -15.34 -4.08
C PRO A 153 -3.63 -16.28 -4.21
#